data_c9af2372d7805b06fb05f3cfbb83901b
#
_entry.id   c9af2372d7805b06fb05f3cfbb83901b
#
_cell.length_a   1.000
_cell.length_b   1.000
_cell.length_c   1.000
_cell.angle_alpha   90.00
_cell.angle_beta   90.00
_cell.angle_gamma   90.00
#
_symmetry.space_group_name_H-M   'P 1'
#
loop_
_entity.id
_entity.type
_entity.pdbx_description
1 polymer ?
#
loop_
_entity_poly.entity_id
_entity_poly.type
_entity_poly.pdbx_seq_one_letter_code
_entity_poly.pdbx_strand_id
1 'polypeptide(L)'
;MAINKHQAVWEWLQTCPYIKDLFFNFSQSDPEDTALIPSETVLQRFIDGSTLRRYDCALTRILRCSFEPNDTANIDSVVDFEQIVTWLEEQNQHGNFPDFPDGETPQEIFVSPNESGFAVAQDMSAAKYMLQFQIEYVKG
;
A
#
# COMPACT_ATOMS: atom_id res chain seq x y z
N MET A 1 -4.65 11.80 -17.02
CA MET A 1 -5.69 10.77 -16.87
C MET A 1 -5.07 9.37 -16.86
N ALA A 2 -5.40 8.56 -15.87
CA ALA A 2 -4.87 7.21 -15.81
C ALA A 2 -5.52 6.33 -16.88
N ILE A 3 -4.72 5.43 -17.50
CA ILE A 3 -5.22 4.49 -18.51
C ILE A 3 -6.01 3.37 -17.85
N ASN A 4 -5.60 2.94 -16.63
CA ASN A 4 -6.26 1.89 -15.87
C ASN A 4 -6.05 2.15 -14.37
N LYS A 5 -6.76 1.39 -13.54
CA LYS A 5 -6.68 1.58 -12.08
C LYS A 5 -5.32 1.25 -11.48
N HIS A 6 -4.60 0.30 -12.06
CA HIS A 6 -3.26 -0.06 -11.56
C HIS A 6 -2.31 1.13 -11.71
N GLN A 7 -2.34 1.79 -12.86
CA GLN A 7 -1.55 2.98 -13.09
C GLN A 7 -2.00 4.12 -12.18
N ALA A 8 -3.31 4.28 -11.98
CA ALA A 8 -3.87 5.32 -11.11
C ALA A 8 -3.36 5.16 -9.67
N VAL A 9 -3.38 3.94 -9.14
CA VAL A 9 -2.90 3.65 -7.79
C VAL A 9 -1.39 3.88 -7.69
N TRP A 10 -0.63 3.46 -8.69
CA TRP A 10 0.82 3.65 -8.72
C TRP A 10 1.20 5.13 -8.73
N GLU A 11 0.54 5.93 -9.58
CA GLU A 11 0.79 7.38 -9.63
C GLU A 11 0.38 8.08 -8.33
N TRP A 12 -0.77 7.67 -7.77
CA TRP A 12 -1.27 8.22 -6.51
C TRP A 12 -0.31 7.95 -5.35
N LEU A 13 0.20 6.71 -5.26
CA LEU A 13 1.16 6.34 -4.21
C LEU A 13 2.48 7.11 -4.33
N GLN A 14 2.87 7.50 -5.53
CA GLN A 14 4.08 8.30 -5.72
C GLN A 14 3.95 9.71 -5.14
N THR A 15 2.74 10.17 -4.84
CA THR A 15 2.55 11.44 -4.17
C THR A 15 2.86 11.37 -2.68
N CYS A 16 3.01 10.17 -2.13
CA CYS A 16 3.38 9.99 -0.73
C CYS A 16 4.85 10.35 -0.53
N PRO A 17 5.15 11.31 0.37
CA PRO A 17 6.54 11.76 0.56
C PRO A 17 7.43 10.73 1.26
N TYR A 18 6.83 9.68 1.82
CA TYR A 18 7.55 8.64 2.55
C TYR A 18 7.85 7.42 1.70
N ILE A 19 7.36 7.38 0.47
CA ILE A 19 7.66 6.31 -0.49
C ILE A 19 8.66 6.88 -1.50
N LYS A 20 9.82 6.21 -1.59
CA LYS A 20 10.85 6.58 -2.56
C LYS A 20 10.59 5.82 -3.86
N ASP A 21 11.48 5.01 -4.33
CA ASP A 21 11.32 4.28 -5.58
C ASP A 21 10.23 3.21 -5.44
N LEU A 22 9.14 3.34 -6.21
CA LEU A 22 8.00 2.43 -6.18
C LEU A 22 7.98 1.56 -7.44
N PHE A 23 8.08 0.25 -7.24
CA PHE A 23 8.01 -0.74 -8.30
C PHE A 23 6.66 -1.46 -8.27
N PHE A 24 6.07 -1.67 -9.43
CA PHE A 24 4.77 -2.33 -9.53
C PHE A 24 4.96 -3.82 -9.82
N ASN A 25 4.36 -4.67 -8.95
CA ASN A 25 4.32 -6.13 -9.12
C ASN A 25 5.71 -6.71 -9.41
N PHE A 26 6.70 -6.25 -8.68
CA PHE A 26 8.09 -6.60 -8.91
C PHE A 26 8.78 -6.98 -7.60
N SER A 27 9.64 -7.98 -7.64
CA SER A 27 10.43 -8.39 -6.49
C SER A 27 11.63 -7.46 -6.35
N GLN A 28 11.71 -6.75 -5.23
CA GLN A 28 12.82 -5.84 -4.97
C GLN A 28 14.03 -6.58 -4.41
N SER A 29 15.21 -6.09 -4.75
CA SER A 29 16.47 -6.63 -4.25
C SER A 29 17.24 -5.64 -3.39
N ASP A 30 17.03 -4.34 -3.59
CA ASP A 30 17.77 -3.30 -2.90
C ASP A 30 16.99 -2.79 -1.69
N PRO A 31 17.71 -2.44 -0.58
CA PRO A 31 17.08 -1.83 0.59
C PRO A 31 16.36 -0.52 0.23
N GLU A 32 15.28 -0.24 0.95
CA GLU A 32 14.45 0.96 0.81
C GLU A 32 13.57 1.03 -0.43
N ASP A 33 13.77 0.17 -1.42
CA ASP A 33 12.84 0.09 -2.53
C ASP A 33 11.49 -0.43 -2.05
N THR A 34 10.42 0.10 -2.61
CA THR A 34 9.05 -0.31 -2.27
C THR A 34 8.41 -0.97 -3.46
N ALA A 35 7.79 -2.12 -3.25
CA ALA A 35 7.06 -2.84 -4.28
C ALA A 35 5.57 -2.84 -3.99
N LEU A 36 4.75 -2.59 -5.00
CA LEU A 36 3.30 -2.65 -4.92
C LEU A 36 2.81 -3.93 -5.58
N ILE A 37 2.12 -4.77 -4.81
CA ILE A 37 1.55 -6.03 -5.29
C ILE A 37 0.04 -5.95 -5.17
N PRO A 38 -0.72 -5.92 -6.29
CA PRO A 38 -2.17 -5.77 -6.25
C PRO A 38 -2.91 -7.11 -6.29
N SER A 39 -4.13 -7.11 -5.76
CA SER A 39 -5.12 -8.16 -6.01
C SER A 39 -6.52 -7.56 -5.90
N GLU A 40 -7.54 -8.26 -6.40
CA GLU A 40 -8.90 -7.75 -6.40
C GLU A 40 -9.90 -8.79 -5.93
N THR A 41 -10.98 -8.30 -5.29
CA THR A 41 -12.08 -9.14 -4.81
C THR A 41 -13.40 -8.42 -5.08
N VAL A 42 -14.40 -9.14 -5.60
CA VAL A 42 -15.76 -8.64 -5.71
C VAL A 42 -16.45 -8.90 -4.37
N LEU A 43 -16.89 -7.82 -3.71
CA LEU A 43 -17.52 -7.90 -2.39
C LEU A 43 -19.02 -8.07 -2.48
N GLN A 44 -19.68 -7.39 -3.43
CA GLN A 44 -21.12 -7.39 -3.55
C GLN A 44 -21.55 -7.08 -4.99
N ARG A 45 -22.63 -7.70 -5.43
CA ARG A 45 -23.25 -7.41 -6.72
C ARG A 45 -24.62 -6.77 -6.47
N PHE A 46 -24.94 -5.70 -7.19
CA PHE A 46 -26.19 -4.99 -7.06
C PHE A 46 -27.14 -5.36 -8.19
N ILE A 47 -28.44 -5.09 -7.97
CA ILE A 47 -29.48 -5.42 -8.94
C ILE A 47 -29.30 -4.69 -10.27
N ASP A 48 -28.78 -3.47 -10.23
CA ASP A 48 -28.55 -2.64 -11.42
C ASP A 48 -27.36 -3.08 -12.27
N GLY A 49 -26.65 -4.13 -11.84
CA GLY A 49 -25.48 -4.65 -12.53
C GLY A 49 -24.15 -4.10 -12.05
N SER A 50 -24.16 -3.07 -11.21
CA SER A 50 -22.94 -2.56 -10.62
C SER A 50 -22.40 -3.51 -9.54
N THR A 51 -21.14 -3.35 -9.19
CA THR A 51 -20.48 -4.17 -8.17
C THR A 51 -19.68 -3.32 -7.21
N LEU A 52 -19.68 -3.72 -5.94
CA LEU A 52 -18.73 -3.19 -4.95
C LEU A 52 -17.52 -4.11 -4.96
N ARG A 53 -16.36 -3.54 -5.16
CA ARG A 53 -15.11 -4.28 -5.28
C ARG A 53 -14.07 -3.73 -4.31
N ARG A 54 -13.09 -4.57 -4.02
CA ARG A 54 -11.96 -4.20 -3.18
C ARG A 54 -10.66 -4.41 -3.95
N TYR A 55 -9.89 -3.35 -4.05
CA TYR A 55 -8.54 -3.39 -4.61
C TYR A 55 -7.58 -3.52 -3.43
N ASP A 56 -6.98 -4.69 -3.30
CA ASP A 56 -6.04 -4.98 -2.23
C ASP A 56 -4.64 -4.60 -2.68
N CYS A 57 -3.93 -3.88 -1.83
CA CYS A 57 -2.57 -3.44 -2.09
C CYS A 57 -1.65 -3.95 -0.99
N ALA A 58 -0.58 -4.61 -1.37
CA ALA A 58 0.49 -4.96 -0.46
C ALA A 58 1.73 -4.15 -0.85
N LEU A 59 2.15 -3.26 0.04
CA LEU A 59 3.41 -2.53 -0.09
C LEU A 59 4.47 -3.29 0.69
N THR A 60 5.52 -3.69 0.02
CA THR A 60 6.63 -4.39 0.65
C THR A 60 7.89 -3.58 0.53
N ARG A 61 8.68 -3.56 1.59
CA ARG A 61 9.91 -2.79 1.65
C ARG A 61 10.97 -3.59 2.40
N ILE A 62 12.17 -3.66 1.84
CA ILE A 62 13.31 -4.26 2.51
C ILE A 62 14.08 -3.14 3.18
N LEU A 63 14.22 -3.22 4.50
CA LEU A 63 14.93 -2.23 5.30
C LEU A 63 16.04 -2.92 6.06
N ARG A 64 17.10 -2.15 6.36
CA ARG A 64 18.17 -2.64 7.22
C ARG A 64 17.63 -2.83 8.61
N CYS A 65 17.97 -3.94 9.24
CA CYS A 65 17.63 -4.21 10.62
C CYS A 65 18.87 -4.67 11.36
N SER A 66 18.76 -4.68 12.68
CA SER A 66 19.84 -5.11 13.56
C SER A 66 19.30 -6.07 14.61
N PHE A 67 20.08 -7.06 14.99
CA PHE A 67 19.76 -7.93 16.10
C PHE A 67 20.31 -7.40 17.44
N GLU A 68 20.96 -6.23 17.43
CA GLU A 68 21.39 -5.56 18.64
C GLU A 68 20.20 -4.95 19.36
N PRO A 69 19.94 -5.28 20.63
CA PRO A 69 18.75 -4.81 21.34
C PRO A 69 18.67 -3.28 21.49
N ASN A 70 19.79 -2.60 21.45
CA ASN A 70 19.86 -1.14 21.65
C ASN A 70 19.98 -0.36 20.34
N ASP A 71 19.86 -1.03 19.19
CA ASP A 71 19.99 -0.36 17.90
C ASP A 71 18.66 0.31 17.52
N THR A 72 18.72 1.62 17.26
CA THR A 72 17.53 2.41 16.90
C THR A 72 17.06 2.17 15.47
N ALA A 73 17.84 1.49 14.63
CA ALA A 73 17.47 1.23 13.24
C ALA A 73 16.13 0.48 13.13
N ASN A 74 15.85 -0.44 14.05
CA ASN A 74 14.59 -1.18 14.07
C ASN A 74 13.41 -0.29 14.42
N ILE A 75 13.63 0.66 15.32
CA ILE A 75 12.60 1.64 15.70
C ILE A 75 12.32 2.57 14.52
N ASP A 76 13.36 3.06 13.86
CA ASP A 76 13.24 3.95 12.70
C ASP A 76 12.46 3.31 11.57
N SER A 77 12.66 2.01 11.34
CA SER A 77 11.93 1.26 10.32
C SER A 77 10.43 1.21 10.61
N VAL A 78 10.04 1.00 11.86
CA VAL A 78 8.64 1.00 12.28
C VAL A 78 8.04 2.40 12.11
N VAL A 79 8.76 3.44 12.49
CA VAL A 79 8.31 4.82 12.35
C VAL A 79 8.05 5.17 10.88
N ASP A 80 8.92 4.75 9.98
CA ASP A 80 8.72 4.98 8.54
C ASP A 80 7.41 4.37 8.04
N PHE A 81 7.09 3.14 8.47
CA PHE A 81 5.82 2.51 8.10
C PHE A 81 4.62 3.23 8.71
N GLU A 82 4.74 3.68 9.96
CA GLU A 82 3.66 4.43 10.60
C GLU A 82 3.36 5.73 9.87
N GLN A 83 4.37 6.38 9.32
CA GLN A 83 4.18 7.59 8.52
C GLN A 83 3.37 7.31 7.26
N ILE A 84 3.62 6.19 6.59
CA ILE A 84 2.84 5.78 5.42
C ILE A 84 1.39 5.48 5.80
N VAL A 85 1.18 4.77 6.91
CA VAL A 85 -0.17 4.48 7.43
C VAL A 85 -0.92 5.77 7.70
N THR A 86 -0.29 6.72 8.39
CA THR A 86 -0.89 8.02 8.69
C THR A 86 -1.26 8.77 7.40
N TRP A 87 -0.38 8.75 6.41
CA TRP A 87 -0.65 9.38 5.12
C TRP A 87 -1.88 8.75 4.45
N LEU A 88 -1.99 7.43 4.46
CA LEU A 88 -3.14 6.73 3.89
C LEU A 88 -4.44 7.11 4.59
N GLU A 89 -4.42 7.18 5.90
CA GLU A 89 -5.59 7.59 6.70
C GLU A 89 -6.00 9.03 6.39
N GLU A 90 -5.03 9.92 6.23
CA GLU A 90 -5.29 11.31 5.84
C GLU A 90 -5.92 11.40 4.46
N GLN A 91 -5.44 10.60 3.49
CA GLN A 91 -6.02 10.58 2.16
C GLN A 91 -7.48 10.14 2.20
N ASN A 92 -7.79 9.16 3.03
CA ASN A 92 -9.17 8.71 3.21
C ASN A 92 -10.04 9.81 3.82
N GLN A 93 -9.56 10.49 4.85
CA GLN A 93 -10.30 11.58 5.50
C GLN A 93 -10.60 12.74 4.55
N HIS A 94 -9.66 13.07 3.68
CA HIS A 94 -9.80 14.18 2.73
C HIS A 94 -10.46 13.79 1.41
N GLY A 95 -10.79 12.50 1.23
CA GLY A 95 -11.36 12.01 -0.03
C GLY A 95 -10.39 12.07 -1.19
N ASN A 96 -9.11 12.08 -0.92
CA ASN A 96 -8.07 12.17 -1.94
C ASN A 96 -7.68 10.77 -2.44
N PHE A 97 -8.53 10.21 -3.29
CA PHE A 97 -8.39 8.85 -3.81
C PHE A 97 -7.63 8.83 -5.14
N PRO A 98 -7.10 7.65 -5.54
CA PRO A 98 -6.55 7.50 -6.88
C PRO A 98 -7.58 7.85 -7.96
N ASP A 99 -7.11 8.35 -9.08
CA ASP A 99 -7.97 8.72 -10.21
C ASP A 99 -8.29 7.47 -11.05
N PHE A 100 -9.25 6.69 -10.59
CA PHE A 100 -9.67 5.48 -11.28
C PHE A 100 -10.33 5.80 -12.62
N PRO A 101 -10.28 4.87 -13.60
CA PRO A 101 -10.94 5.07 -14.89
C PRO A 101 -12.45 5.27 -14.77
N ASP A 102 -13.05 5.81 -15.82
CA ASP A 102 -14.49 6.01 -15.88
C ASP A 102 -15.26 4.71 -15.58
N GLY A 103 -16.33 4.82 -14.80
CA GLY A 103 -17.11 3.67 -14.38
C GLY A 103 -16.61 3.00 -13.10
N GLU A 104 -15.47 3.41 -12.59
CA GLU A 104 -14.91 2.90 -11.33
C GLU A 104 -14.73 4.06 -10.36
N THR A 105 -15.45 4.04 -9.24
CA THR A 105 -15.48 5.16 -8.28
C THR A 105 -14.98 4.71 -6.93
N PRO A 106 -13.81 5.18 -6.48
CA PRO A 106 -13.30 4.88 -5.14
C PRO A 106 -14.24 5.41 -4.07
N GLN A 107 -14.42 4.64 -3.00
CA GLN A 107 -15.31 4.98 -1.90
C GLN A 107 -14.56 5.17 -0.59
N GLU A 108 -13.62 4.30 -0.28
CA GLU A 108 -12.95 4.30 1.01
C GLU A 108 -11.61 3.58 0.94
N ILE A 109 -10.69 4.03 1.79
CA ILE A 109 -9.38 3.40 1.96
C ILE A 109 -9.31 2.81 3.36
N PHE A 110 -8.93 1.54 3.45
CA PHE A 110 -8.73 0.85 4.72
C PHE A 110 -7.29 0.39 4.83
N VAL A 111 -6.72 0.53 6.01
CA VAL A 111 -5.41 -0.04 6.34
C VAL A 111 -5.63 -1.26 7.21
N SER A 112 -4.96 -2.38 6.89
CA SER A 112 -5.08 -3.63 7.65
C SER A 112 -4.07 -3.60 8.81
N PRO A 113 -4.50 -3.25 10.04
CA PRO A 113 -3.56 -3.03 11.14
C PRO A 113 -2.86 -4.31 11.60
N ASN A 114 -3.52 -5.46 11.47
CA ASN A 114 -2.97 -6.73 11.95
C ASN A 114 -1.90 -7.31 11.03
N GLU A 115 -1.79 -6.79 9.82
CA GLU A 115 -0.88 -7.30 8.80
C GLU A 115 0.13 -6.24 8.35
N SER A 116 0.02 -5.03 8.88
CA SER A 116 0.88 -3.91 8.51
C SER A 116 2.02 -3.74 9.49
N GLY A 117 3.16 -3.28 8.98
CA GLY A 117 4.34 -3.04 9.77
C GLY A 117 5.05 -4.30 10.25
N PHE A 118 4.68 -5.45 9.71
CA PHE A 118 5.26 -6.73 10.14
C PHE A 118 6.61 -6.94 9.47
N ALA A 119 7.60 -7.32 10.28
CA ALA A 119 8.95 -7.57 9.79
C ALA A 119 9.20 -9.06 9.66
N VAL A 120 9.63 -9.48 8.46
CA VAL A 120 10.08 -10.84 8.21
C VAL A 120 11.57 -10.76 7.86
N ALA A 121 12.40 -11.40 8.68
CA ALA A 121 13.85 -11.36 8.47
C ALA A 121 14.20 -12.02 7.14
N GLN A 122 14.98 -11.30 6.31
CA GLN A 122 15.51 -11.82 5.06
C GLN A 122 16.87 -12.45 5.26
N ASP A 123 17.69 -11.80 6.10
CA ASP A 123 19.04 -12.26 6.47
C ASP A 123 19.45 -11.57 7.77
N MET A 124 20.74 -11.63 8.10
CA MET A 124 21.28 -11.07 9.35
C MET A 124 21.21 -9.55 9.44
N SER A 125 21.00 -8.85 8.32
CA SER A 125 21.07 -7.39 8.28
C SER A 125 19.87 -6.73 7.64
N ALA A 126 18.89 -7.50 7.15
CA ALA A 126 17.75 -6.95 6.44
C ALA A 126 16.45 -7.65 6.85
N ALA A 127 15.38 -6.88 6.90
CA ALA A 127 14.03 -7.39 7.16
C ALA A 127 13.09 -6.86 6.10
N LYS A 128 12.11 -7.68 5.74
CA LYS A 128 11.05 -7.30 4.83
C LYS A 128 9.85 -6.84 5.64
N TYR A 129 9.44 -5.60 5.42
CA TYR A 129 8.25 -5.03 6.03
C TYR A 129 7.13 -5.04 5.01
N MET A 130 5.92 -5.28 5.49
CA MET A 130 4.74 -5.32 4.64
C MET A 130 3.65 -4.44 5.22
N LEU A 131 3.04 -3.62 4.37
CA LEU A 131 1.88 -2.82 4.69
C LEU A 131 0.77 -3.23 3.75
N GLN A 132 -0.37 -3.62 4.31
CA GLN A 132 -1.54 -3.96 3.51
C GLN A 132 -2.63 -2.91 3.70
N PHE A 133 -3.18 -2.45 2.58
CA PHE A 133 -4.32 -1.57 2.60
C PHE A 133 -5.26 -1.92 1.44
N GLN A 134 -6.50 -1.51 1.56
CA GLN A 134 -7.53 -1.79 0.56
C GLN A 134 -8.20 -0.50 0.13
N ILE A 135 -8.58 -0.45 -1.16
CA ILE A 135 -9.41 0.61 -1.69
C ILE A 135 -10.71 -0.03 -2.15
N GLU A 136 -11.81 0.31 -1.48
CA GLU A 136 -13.13 -0.13 -1.92
C GLU A 136 -13.63 0.84 -2.98
N TYR A 137 -14.17 0.29 -4.07
CA TYR A 137 -14.70 1.08 -5.18
C TYR A 137 -15.91 0.42 -5.77
N VAL A 138 -16.77 1.23 -6.40
CA VAL A 138 -17.94 0.75 -7.14
C VAL A 138 -17.62 0.75 -8.62
N LYS A 139 -17.89 -0.38 -9.27
CA LYS A 139 -17.77 -0.51 -10.72
C LYS A 139 -19.16 -0.61 -11.32
N GLY A 140 -19.51 0.41 -12.07
CA GLY A 140 -20.81 0.52 -12.73
C GLY A 140 -20.84 0.03 -14.15
#